data_07022131725e3258861bd2dda033c2d0
#
_entry.id   07022131725e3258861bd2dda033c2d0
#
_cell.length_a   1.000
_cell.length_b   1.000
_cell.length_c   1.000
_cell.angle_alpha   90.00
_cell.angle_beta   90.00
_cell.angle_gamma   90.00
#
_symmetry.space_group_name_H-M   'P 1'
#
loop_
_entity.id
_entity.type
_entity.pdbx_description
1 polymer ?
#
loop_
_entity_poly.entity_id
_entity_poly.type
_entity_poly.pdbx_seq_one_letter_code
_entity_poly.pdbx_strand_id
1 'polypeptide(L)'
;MSWLHTYHNRIVSAEEAVQAVKSGDRVYLTGNCSVPQVLMKALVDRAPELTDVEITHILTLGRTPYADPEFAGHLRVNTMFIGEGVRGAVNEGRADFTPVRLSEVPQLFTDGIVPLDVAFIHVTPPDE
;
A
#
# COMPACT_ATOMS: atom_id res chain seq x y z
N MET A 1 -19.68 -9.36 24.90
CA MET A 1 -18.89 -8.15 24.57
C MET A 1 -19.27 -7.72 23.17
N SER A 2 -19.68 -6.47 23.01
CA SER A 2 -20.06 -5.93 21.69
C SER A 2 -18.79 -5.82 20.82
N TRP A 3 -18.90 -6.11 19.51
CA TRP A 3 -17.82 -5.91 18.54
C TRP A 3 -17.33 -4.46 18.50
N LEU A 4 -18.22 -3.48 18.78
CA LEU A 4 -17.89 -2.07 18.94
C LEU A 4 -16.83 -1.84 20.03
N HIS A 5 -16.90 -2.52 21.16
CA HIS A 5 -15.89 -2.42 22.20
C HIS A 5 -14.52 -2.92 21.72
N THR A 6 -14.50 -4.03 21.00
CA THR A 6 -13.28 -4.57 20.40
C THR A 6 -12.71 -3.62 19.34
N TYR A 7 -13.58 -2.99 18.54
CA TYR A 7 -13.20 -2.02 17.53
C TYR A 7 -12.56 -0.79 18.17
N HIS A 8 -13.20 -0.17 19.17
CA HIS A 8 -12.67 1.00 19.86
C HIS A 8 -11.29 0.76 20.48
N ASN A 9 -11.05 -0.43 20.99
CA ASN A 9 -9.76 -0.78 21.59
C ASN A 9 -8.64 -1.01 20.58
N ARG A 10 -8.96 -1.02 19.28
CA ARG A 10 -8.00 -1.18 18.17
C ARG A 10 -7.76 0.10 17.39
N ILE A 11 -8.40 1.20 17.77
CA ILE A 11 -8.15 2.49 17.13
C ILE A 11 -6.83 3.04 17.65
N VAL A 12 -5.92 3.27 16.73
CA VAL A 12 -4.59 3.82 17.00
C VAL A 12 -4.30 4.95 16.01
N SER A 13 -3.23 5.70 16.24
CA SER A 13 -2.78 6.72 15.27
C SER A 13 -2.21 6.06 14.00
N ALA A 14 -2.11 6.81 12.92
CA ALA A 14 -1.50 6.31 11.69
C ALA A 14 -0.02 5.95 11.90
N GLU A 15 0.69 6.76 12.68
CA GLU A 15 2.10 6.55 13.03
C GLU A 15 2.30 5.25 13.81
N GLU A 16 1.36 4.93 14.69
CA GLU A 16 1.38 3.66 15.43
C GLU A 16 0.98 2.48 14.52
N ALA A 17 -0.04 2.65 13.67
CA ALA A 17 -0.50 1.60 12.76
C ALA A 17 0.60 1.17 11.78
N VAL A 18 1.37 2.10 11.21
CA VAL A 18 2.43 1.77 10.26
C VAL A 18 3.64 1.09 10.89
N GLN A 19 3.72 1.01 12.23
CA GLN A 19 4.74 0.19 12.90
C GLN A 19 4.60 -1.30 12.62
N ALA A 20 3.42 -1.74 12.16
CA ALA A 20 3.22 -3.12 11.70
C ALA A 20 4.07 -3.47 10.47
N VAL A 21 4.44 -2.47 9.65
CA VAL A 21 5.27 -2.69 8.45
C VAL A 21 6.74 -2.85 8.86
N LYS A 22 7.37 -3.89 8.33
CA LYS A 22 8.79 -4.20 8.54
C LYS A 22 9.56 -4.16 7.22
N SER A 23 10.86 -4.04 7.31
CA SER A 23 11.74 -4.18 6.13
C SER A 23 11.51 -5.52 5.45
N GLY A 24 11.40 -5.50 4.13
CA GLY A 24 11.12 -6.67 3.31
C GLY A 24 9.64 -7.02 3.13
N ASP A 25 8.72 -6.32 3.82
CA ASP A 25 7.28 -6.58 3.72
C ASP A 25 6.69 -6.17 2.37
N ARG A 26 5.58 -6.82 2.03
CA ARG A 26 4.72 -6.52 0.89
C ARG A 26 3.42 -5.89 1.38
N VAL A 27 3.21 -4.64 1.03
CA VAL A 27 2.10 -3.81 1.50
C VAL A 27 1.13 -3.56 0.36
N TYR A 28 -0.12 -3.97 0.50
CA TYR A 28 -1.18 -3.64 -0.44
C TYR A 28 -1.85 -2.32 -0.06
N LEU A 29 -2.11 -1.46 -1.05
CA LEU A 29 -2.93 -0.26 -0.90
C LEU A 29 -4.24 -0.39 -1.68
N THR A 30 -5.37 -0.08 -1.05
CA THR A 30 -6.59 0.19 -1.82
C THR A 30 -6.38 1.41 -2.71
N GLY A 31 -6.97 1.36 -3.90
CA GLY A 31 -6.73 2.33 -4.96
C GLY A 31 -7.94 3.22 -5.29
N ASN A 32 -7.85 3.92 -6.40
CA ASN A 32 -8.87 4.84 -6.90
C ASN A 32 -9.30 5.87 -5.82
N CYS A 33 -10.60 5.91 -5.50
CA CYS A 33 -11.15 6.82 -4.49
C CYS A 33 -10.87 6.36 -3.05
N SER A 34 -10.36 5.15 -2.86
CA SER A 34 -10.10 4.53 -1.54
C SER A 34 -8.63 4.53 -1.14
N VAL A 35 -7.82 5.43 -1.70
CA VAL A 35 -6.41 5.55 -1.33
C VAL A 35 -6.29 5.97 0.13
N PRO A 36 -5.62 5.18 1.01
CA PRO A 36 -5.49 5.47 2.44
C PRO A 36 -4.41 6.53 2.70
N GLN A 37 -4.69 7.78 2.36
CA GLN A 37 -3.72 8.87 2.29
C GLN A 37 -2.99 9.13 3.61
N VAL A 38 -3.69 8.99 4.74
CA VAL A 38 -3.11 9.23 6.07
C VAL A 38 -2.09 8.14 6.42
N LEU A 39 -2.44 6.86 6.21
CA LEU A 39 -1.51 5.75 6.42
C LEU A 39 -0.33 5.80 5.45
N MET A 40 -0.61 6.14 4.19
CA MET A 40 0.43 6.27 3.16
C MET A 40 1.43 7.37 3.54
N LYS A 41 0.95 8.53 4.02
CA LYS A 41 1.85 9.59 4.49
C LYS A 41 2.71 9.10 5.66
N ALA A 42 2.11 8.47 6.67
CA ALA A 42 2.84 7.95 7.81
C ALA A 42 3.88 6.89 7.41
N LEU A 43 3.58 6.04 6.41
CA LEU A 43 4.55 5.08 5.88
C LEU A 43 5.72 5.77 5.18
N VAL A 44 5.45 6.80 4.37
CA VAL A 44 6.49 7.59 3.68
C VAL A 44 7.37 8.33 4.67
N ASP A 45 6.78 8.94 5.70
CA ASP A 45 7.54 9.63 6.77
C ASP A 45 8.49 8.65 7.51
N ARG A 46 8.11 7.37 7.58
CA ARG A 46 8.89 6.30 8.20
C ARG A 46 9.86 5.59 7.24
N ALA A 47 9.79 5.87 5.94
CA ALA A 47 10.58 5.17 4.93
C ALA A 47 12.09 5.10 5.23
N PRO A 48 12.75 6.13 5.81
CA PRO A 48 14.17 6.06 6.14
C PRO A 48 14.56 4.94 7.13
N GLU A 49 13.60 4.44 7.91
CA GLU A 49 13.80 3.34 8.87
C GLU A 49 13.62 1.96 8.23
N LEU A 50 13.10 1.91 6.99
CA LEU A 50 12.71 0.70 6.29
C LEU A 50 13.63 0.42 5.10
N THR A 51 13.73 -0.84 4.72
CA THR A 51 14.47 -1.29 3.54
C THR A 51 13.66 -2.35 2.79
N ASP A 52 13.65 -2.27 1.46
CA ASP A 52 13.00 -3.24 0.56
C ASP A 52 11.52 -3.51 0.88
N VAL A 53 10.75 -2.48 1.18
CA VAL A 53 9.30 -2.59 1.29
C VAL A 53 8.67 -2.41 -0.09
N GLU A 54 7.92 -3.41 -0.55
CA GLU A 54 7.16 -3.30 -1.79
C GLU A 54 5.73 -2.83 -1.51
N ILE A 55 5.33 -1.80 -2.25
CA ILE A 55 3.96 -1.27 -2.22
C ILE A 55 3.23 -1.73 -3.48
N THR A 56 2.24 -2.59 -3.31
CA THR A 56 1.43 -3.14 -4.39
C THR A 56 0.06 -2.47 -4.42
N HIS A 57 -0.37 -2.04 -5.61
CA HIS A 57 -1.71 -1.50 -5.84
C HIS A 57 -2.17 -1.75 -7.29
N ILE A 58 -3.48 -1.69 -7.50
CA ILE A 58 -4.06 -1.82 -8.85
C ILE A 58 -3.87 -0.50 -9.59
N LEU A 59 -4.49 0.57 -9.12
CA LEU A 59 -4.40 1.91 -9.69
C LEU A 59 -4.55 2.93 -8.57
N THR A 60 -3.59 3.82 -8.44
CA THR A 60 -3.65 4.92 -7.48
C THR A 60 -3.91 6.23 -8.21
N LEU A 61 -4.87 7.00 -7.71
CA LEU A 61 -5.14 8.36 -8.18
C LEU A 61 -4.53 9.38 -7.22
N GLY A 62 -4.07 10.50 -7.77
CA GLY A 62 -3.46 11.58 -7.02
C GLY A 62 -1.95 11.40 -6.79
N ARG A 63 -1.46 11.95 -5.69
CA ARG A 63 -0.02 11.92 -5.38
C ARG A 63 0.42 10.53 -4.90
N THR A 64 1.59 10.12 -5.36
CA THR A 64 2.23 8.84 -5.02
C THR A 64 3.65 9.09 -4.49
N PRO A 65 3.80 9.77 -3.35
CA PRO A 65 5.12 10.17 -2.85
C PRO A 65 6.07 8.99 -2.61
N TYR A 66 5.52 7.80 -2.31
CA TYR A 66 6.30 6.57 -2.16
C TYR A 66 7.02 6.12 -3.45
N ALA A 67 6.68 6.69 -4.61
CA ALA A 67 7.35 6.42 -5.88
C ALA A 67 8.46 7.46 -6.20
N ASP A 68 8.68 8.43 -5.33
CA ASP A 68 9.69 9.46 -5.53
C ASP A 68 11.11 8.88 -5.44
N PRO A 69 12.08 9.42 -6.20
CA PRO A 69 13.44 8.89 -6.25
C PRO A 69 14.16 8.84 -4.90
N GLU A 70 13.81 9.74 -3.99
CA GLU A 70 14.43 9.82 -2.65
C GLU A 70 14.17 8.58 -1.78
N PHE A 71 13.11 7.81 -2.08
CA PHE A 71 12.78 6.58 -1.35
C PHE A 71 13.33 5.31 -2.00
N ALA A 72 14.16 5.45 -3.03
CA ALA A 72 14.79 4.28 -3.68
C ALA A 72 15.60 3.44 -2.66
N GLY A 73 15.35 2.13 -2.65
CA GLY A 73 15.93 1.21 -1.68
C GLY A 73 15.16 1.07 -0.37
N HIS A 74 14.31 2.03 -0.05
CA HIS A 74 13.39 1.98 1.09
C HIS A 74 12.02 1.43 0.67
N LEU A 75 11.42 2.06 -0.33
CA LEU A 75 10.11 1.73 -0.88
C LEU A 75 10.23 1.45 -2.38
N ARG A 76 9.54 0.42 -2.87
CA ARG A 76 9.43 0.09 -4.28
C ARG A 76 7.98 -0.19 -4.64
N VAL A 77 7.53 0.35 -5.75
CA VAL A 77 6.14 0.15 -6.22
C VAL A 77 6.08 -1.04 -7.16
N ASN A 78 5.06 -1.88 -7.00
CA ASN A 78 4.59 -2.83 -7.99
C ASN A 78 3.14 -2.49 -8.34
N THR A 79 2.92 -1.93 -9.51
CA THR A 79 1.59 -1.52 -9.94
C THR A 79 1.00 -2.49 -10.96
N MET A 80 -0.30 -2.73 -10.87
CA MET A 80 -1.04 -3.57 -11.84
C MET A 80 -1.68 -2.74 -12.96
N PHE A 81 -1.72 -1.41 -12.78
CA PHE A 81 -2.15 -0.45 -13.79
C PHE A 81 -1.32 0.83 -13.67
N ILE A 82 -0.67 1.24 -14.75
CA ILE A 82 0.26 2.37 -14.72
C ILE A 82 -0.51 3.70 -14.77
N GLY A 83 -0.87 4.21 -13.61
CA GLY A 83 -1.44 5.53 -13.43
C GLY A 83 -0.41 6.66 -13.62
N GLU A 84 -0.89 7.90 -13.70
CA GLU A 84 -0.03 9.07 -13.90
C GLU A 84 1.06 9.20 -12.83
N GLY A 85 0.71 8.98 -11.56
CA GLY A 85 1.62 9.17 -10.43
C GLY A 85 2.83 8.22 -10.42
N VAL A 86 2.70 7.01 -10.97
CA VAL A 86 3.78 6.02 -10.97
C VAL A 86 4.48 5.86 -12.32
N ARG A 87 3.94 6.47 -13.37
CA ARG A 87 4.45 6.30 -14.75
C ARG A 87 5.92 6.70 -14.89
N GLY A 88 6.33 7.79 -14.27
CA GLY A 88 7.72 8.22 -14.26
C GLY A 88 8.63 7.15 -13.65
N ALA A 89 8.28 6.66 -12.47
CA ALA A 89 9.04 5.63 -11.77
C ALA A 89 9.15 4.32 -12.58
N VAL A 90 8.07 3.91 -13.24
CA VAL A 90 8.08 2.71 -14.13
C VAL A 90 9.02 2.93 -15.32
N ASN A 91 8.94 4.07 -15.99
CA ASN A 91 9.78 4.38 -17.15
C ASN A 91 11.27 4.48 -16.78
N GLU A 92 11.58 4.87 -15.56
CA GLU A 92 12.94 4.98 -15.03
C GLU A 92 13.44 3.67 -14.38
N GLY A 93 12.64 2.61 -14.38
CA GLY A 93 13.00 1.32 -13.79
C GLY A 93 12.99 1.30 -12.26
N ARG A 94 12.42 2.32 -11.60
CA ARG A 94 12.29 2.42 -10.15
C ARG A 94 11.02 1.77 -9.59
N ALA A 95 10.07 1.45 -10.45
CA ALA A 95 8.86 0.73 -10.10
C ALA A 95 8.63 -0.43 -11.07
N ASP A 96 7.94 -1.46 -10.60
CA ASP A 96 7.59 -2.63 -11.37
C ASP A 96 6.14 -2.53 -11.87
N PHE A 97 5.87 -3.23 -12.95
CA PHE A 97 4.54 -3.38 -13.52
C PHE A 97 4.20 -4.86 -13.66
N THR A 98 3.11 -5.27 -13.04
CA THR A 98 2.56 -6.63 -13.16
C THR A 98 1.36 -6.61 -14.09
N PRO A 99 1.51 -6.96 -15.38
CA PRO A 99 0.40 -7.00 -16.31
C PRO A 99 -0.56 -8.13 -15.96
N VAL A 100 -1.82 -7.80 -15.71
CA VAL A 100 -2.86 -8.75 -15.31
C VAL A 100 -4.23 -8.22 -15.71
N ARG A 101 -5.17 -9.10 -16.00
CA ARG A 101 -6.58 -8.71 -16.15
C ARG A 101 -7.17 -8.43 -14.78
N LEU A 102 -8.02 -7.42 -14.70
CA LEU A 102 -8.65 -7.03 -13.43
C LEU A 102 -9.37 -8.19 -12.73
N SER A 103 -10.03 -9.05 -13.51
CA SER A 103 -10.72 -10.25 -13.00
C SER A 103 -9.79 -11.31 -12.41
N GLU A 104 -8.50 -11.28 -12.74
CA GLU A 104 -7.50 -12.25 -12.29
C GLU A 104 -6.69 -11.75 -11.08
N VAL A 105 -6.82 -10.46 -10.74
CA VAL A 105 -6.09 -9.85 -9.62
C VAL A 105 -6.29 -10.61 -8.30
N PRO A 106 -7.51 -11.01 -7.89
CA PRO A 106 -7.70 -11.78 -6.66
C PRO A 106 -6.88 -13.07 -6.62
N GLN A 107 -6.73 -13.74 -7.76
CA GLN A 107 -5.98 -15.00 -7.85
C GLN A 107 -4.49 -14.80 -7.63
N LEU A 108 -3.92 -13.66 -8.03
CA LEU A 108 -2.51 -13.35 -7.76
C LEU A 108 -2.20 -13.42 -6.26
N PHE A 109 -3.13 -12.98 -5.43
CA PHE A 109 -2.98 -12.99 -3.97
C PHE A 109 -3.31 -14.35 -3.36
N THR A 110 -4.43 -14.98 -3.77
CA THR A 110 -4.87 -16.27 -3.22
C THR A 110 -3.91 -17.40 -3.57
N ASP A 111 -3.29 -17.35 -4.75
CA ASP A 111 -2.31 -18.34 -5.20
C ASP A 111 -0.88 -18.03 -4.71
N GLY A 112 -0.71 -16.92 -3.99
CA GLY A 112 0.60 -16.52 -3.45
C GLY A 112 1.61 -16.06 -4.50
N ILE A 113 1.16 -15.75 -5.72
CA ILE A 113 2.02 -15.23 -6.79
C ILE A 113 2.52 -13.82 -6.42
N VAL A 114 1.64 -13.00 -5.86
CA VAL A 114 1.99 -11.72 -5.23
C VAL A 114 1.74 -11.89 -3.72
N PRO A 115 2.80 -12.12 -2.92
CA PRO A 115 2.64 -12.28 -1.48
C PRO A 115 2.27 -10.94 -0.83
N LEU A 116 1.52 -11.00 0.27
CA LEU A 116 1.16 -9.84 1.07
C LEU A 116 1.39 -10.11 2.54
N ASP A 117 1.98 -9.13 3.22
CA ASP A 117 2.20 -9.13 4.66
C ASP A 117 1.24 -8.16 5.36
N VAL A 118 0.98 -7.01 4.75
CA VAL A 118 0.14 -5.93 5.30
C VAL A 118 -0.78 -5.38 4.22
N ALA A 119 -2.00 -4.98 4.60
CA ALA A 119 -2.92 -4.27 3.72
C ALA A 119 -3.39 -2.97 4.37
N PHE A 120 -3.28 -1.87 3.63
CA PHE A 120 -3.86 -0.58 3.99
C PHE A 120 -5.16 -0.40 3.23
N ILE A 121 -6.25 -0.39 3.96
CA ILE A 121 -7.61 -0.37 3.40
C ILE A 121 -8.32 0.89 3.90
N HIS A 122 -8.88 1.66 2.97
CA HIS A 122 -9.69 2.83 3.28
C HIS A 122 -11.18 2.48 3.10
N VAL A 123 -11.90 2.48 4.20
CA VAL A 123 -13.33 2.15 4.27
C VAL A 123 -14.06 3.15 5.17
N THR A 124 -15.39 3.13 5.16
CA THR A 124 -16.19 3.82 6.16
C THR A 124 -16.03 3.17 7.52
N PRO A 125 -16.27 3.91 8.61
CA PRO A 125 -16.41 3.28 9.92
C PRO A 125 -17.46 2.17 9.89
N PRO A 126 -17.32 1.12 10.74
CA PRO A 126 -18.32 0.07 10.84
C PRO A 126 -19.67 0.62 11.30
N ASP A 127 -20.78 0.05 10.76
CA ASP A 127 -22.13 0.34 11.21
C ASP A 127 -22.40 -0.28 12.59
N GLU A 128 -23.47 0.24 13.29
CA GLU A 128 -23.95 -0.32 14.57
C GLU A 128 -24.59 -1.71 14.42
#